data_c1ca4202bda258bd68a2962e10073776
#
_entry.id   c1ca4202bda258bd68a2962e10073776
#
_cell.length_a   1.000
_cell.length_b   1.000
_cell.length_c   1.000
_cell.angle_alpha   90.00
_cell.angle_beta   90.00
_cell.angle_gamma   90.00
#
_symmetry.space_group_name_H-M   'P 1'
#
loop_
_entity.id
_entity.type
_entity.pdbx_description
1 polymer ?
#
loop_
_entity_poly.entity_id
_entity_poly.type
_entity_poly.pdbx_seq_one_letter_code
_entity_poly.pdbx_strand_id
1 'polypeptide(L)'
;MTIATSNEIPENIRVGLIAKGEGATWDDAAEIAKVSRYEMRQWRKHPDATSLISTAFNLSFEEAMGVIATNLPNLSKRLCEIGLDPKTKAYAATPAILGAFSVFQTGLVDRENKAKLNKLVEHIERLEGENSGIIDI
;
A
#
# COMPACT_ATOMS: atom_id res chain seq x y z
N MET A 1 -38.23 13.15 4.80
CA MET A 1 -37.51 12.54 3.69
C MET A 1 -36.30 13.38 3.34
N THR A 2 -35.17 12.81 3.51
CA THR A 2 -33.92 13.54 3.46
C THR A 2 -33.31 13.52 2.05
N ILE A 3 -33.20 14.69 1.47
CA ILE A 3 -32.58 14.91 0.17
C ILE A 3 -31.10 14.48 0.17
N ALA A 4 -30.47 14.44 1.36
CA ALA A 4 -29.09 14.03 1.56
C ALA A 4 -28.83 12.57 1.15
N THR A 5 -29.83 11.68 1.22
CA THR A 5 -29.68 10.28 0.84
C THR A 5 -29.57 10.06 -0.67
N SER A 6 -30.00 11.03 -1.49
CA SER A 6 -29.94 10.91 -2.95
C SER A 6 -28.51 11.01 -3.52
N ASN A 7 -27.59 11.58 -2.73
CA ASN A 7 -26.19 11.72 -3.14
C ASN A 7 -25.26 10.70 -2.46
N GLU A 8 -25.79 9.88 -1.57
CA GLU A 8 -25.02 8.84 -0.92
C GLU A 8 -24.84 7.65 -1.87
N ILE A 9 -23.67 7.04 -1.76
CA ILE A 9 -23.38 5.83 -2.52
C ILE A 9 -24.17 4.67 -1.90
N PRO A 10 -25.04 3.99 -2.67
CA PRO A 10 -25.75 2.82 -2.17
C PRO A 10 -24.78 1.73 -1.68
N GLU A 11 -25.21 0.91 -0.73
CA GLU A 11 -24.36 -0.11 -0.14
C GLU A 11 -23.83 -1.11 -1.17
N ASN A 12 -24.64 -1.53 -2.13
CA ASN A 12 -24.20 -2.46 -3.18
C ASN A 12 -23.11 -1.84 -4.06
N ILE A 13 -23.21 -0.56 -4.38
CA ILE A 13 -22.20 0.17 -5.14
C ILE A 13 -20.93 0.33 -4.30
N ARG A 14 -21.07 0.64 -3.02
CA ARG A 14 -19.95 0.75 -2.09
C ARG A 14 -19.14 -0.54 -2.04
N VAL A 15 -19.80 -1.68 -1.91
CA VAL A 15 -19.16 -3.00 -1.94
C VAL A 15 -18.40 -3.22 -3.25
N GLY A 16 -18.99 -2.86 -4.37
CA GLY A 16 -18.33 -2.94 -5.68
C GLY A 16 -17.09 -2.05 -5.80
N LEU A 17 -17.17 -0.82 -5.30
CA LEU A 17 -16.03 0.11 -5.31
C LEU A 17 -14.91 -0.36 -4.40
N ILE A 18 -15.24 -0.91 -3.24
CA ILE A 18 -14.26 -1.52 -2.33
C ILE A 18 -13.57 -2.71 -3.02
N ALA A 19 -14.34 -3.58 -3.67
CA ALA A 19 -13.78 -4.69 -4.44
C ALA A 19 -12.83 -4.21 -5.53
N LYS A 20 -13.15 -3.10 -6.19
CA LYS A 20 -12.25 -2.46 -7.18
C LYS A 20 -10.93 -2.04 -6.53
N GLY A 21 -10.98 -1.44 -5.37
CA GLY A 21 -9.78 -1.07 -4.60
C GLY A 21 -8.94 -2.29 -4.21
N GLU A 22 -9.57 -3.41 -3.95
CA GLU A 22 -8.92 -4.67 -3.60
C GLU A 22 -8.35 -5.42 -4.81
N GLY A 23 -8.51 -4.89 -6.02
CA GLY A 23 -7.91 -5.45 -7.23
C GLY A 23 -8.87 -6.03 -8.24
N ALA A 24 -10.18 -5.96 -8.00
CA ALA A 24 -11.18 -6.41 -8.96
C ALA A 24 -11.17 -5.56 -10.22
N THR A 25 -11.55 -6.14 -11.34
CA THR A 25 -11.81 -5.37 -12.56
C THR A 25 -13.12 -4.59 -12.43
N TRP A 26 -13.33 -3.59 -13.29
CA TRP A 26 -14.60 -2.86 -13.29
C TRP A 26 -15.79 -3.76 -13.61
N ASP A 27 -15.59 -4.77 -14.44
CA ASP A 27 -16.63 -5.75 -14.77
C ASP A 27 -17.00 -6.59 -13.55
N ASP A 28 -16.01 -7.06 -12.82
CA ASP A 28 -16.21 -7.81 -11.58
C ASP A 28 -16.86 -6.94 -10.51
N ALA A 29 -16.45 -5.69 -10.40
CA ALA A 29 -17.04 -4.74 -9.46
C ALA A 29 -18.52 -4.51 -9.77
N ALA A 30 -18.88 -4.36 -11.04
CA ALA A 30 -20.27 -4.22 -11.48
C ALA A 30 -21.09 -5.46 -11.17
N GLU A 31 -20.52 -6.65 -11.39
CA GLU A 31 -21.16 -7.93 -11.07
C GLU A 31 -21.39 -8.08 -9.57
N ILE A 32 -20.42 -7.75 -8.75
CA ILE A 32 -20.53 -7.76 -7.28
C ILE A 32 -21.61 -6.80 -6.82
N ALA A 33 -21.67 -5.61 -7.41
CA ALA A 33 -22.68 -4.61 -7.08
C ALA A 33 -24.06 -4.95 -7.67
N LYS A 34 -24.16 -5.95 -8.57
CA LYS A 34 -25.38 -6.36 -9.26
C LYS A 34 -25.97 -5.22 -10.09
N VAL A 35 -25.12 -4.46 -10.73
CA VAL A 35 -25.51 -3.36 -11.63
C VAL A 35 -24.84 -3.54 -12.99
N SER A 36 -25.32 -2.78 -13.98
CA SER A 36 -24.70 -2.78 -15.30
C SER A 36 -23.32 -2.09 -15.24
N ARG A 37 -22.49 -2.43 -16.22
CA ARG A 37 -21.20 -1.76 -16.43
C ARG A 37 -21.36 -0.26 -16.59
N TYR A 38 -22.40 0.18 -17.29
CA TYR A 38 -22.71 1.58 -17.49
C TYR A 38 -23.04 2.28 -16.16
N GLU A 39 -23.89 1.68 -15.35
CA GLU A 39 -24.27 2.23 -14.06
C GLU A 39 -23.04 2.34 -13.14
N MET A 40 -22.18 1.31 -13.12
CA MET A 40 -20.95 1.35 -12.33
C MET A 40 -20.02 2.50 -12.75
N ARG A 41 -19.94 2.77 -14.07
CA ARG A 41 -19.16 3.89 -14.59
C ARG A 41 -19.70 5.23 -14.13
N GLN A 42 -21.02 5.36 -13.97
CA GLN A 42 -21.62 6.58 -13.47
C GLN A 42 -21.24 6.81 -11.99
N TRP A 43 -21.28 5.76 -11.19
CA TRP A 43 -20.87 5.84 -9.79
C TRP A 43 -19.38 6.14 -9.61
N ARG A 44 -18.56 5.69 -10.54
CA ARG A 44 -17.12 6.04 -10.56
C ARG A 44 -16.90 7.55 -10.54
N LYS A 45 -17.78 8.32 -11.13
CA LYS A 45 -17.70 9.79 -11.18
C LYS A 45 -18.11 10.47 -9.87
N HIS A 46 -18.69 9.73 -8.94
CA HIS A 46 -19.08 10.28 -7.64
C HIS A 46 -17.87 10.80 -6.88
N PRO A 47 -17.97 11.96 -6.21
CA PRO A 47 -16.83 12.55 -5.48
C PRO A 47 -16.20 11.60 -4.45
N ASP A 48 -16.99 10.76 -3.79
CA ASP A 48 -16.52 9.85 -2.76
C ASP A 48 -16.01 8.51 -3.28
N ALA A 49 -16.23 8.20 -4.56
CA ALA A 49 -15.83 6.92 -5.15
C ALA A 49 -14.31 6.74 -5.12
N THR A 50 -13.55 7.77 -5.49
CA THR A 50 -12.09 7.74 -5.49
C THR A 50 -11.56 7.48 -4.09
N SER A 51 -12.16 8.12 -3.08
CA SER A 51 -11.77 7.93 -1.68
C SER A 51 -12.01 6.50 -1.20
N LEU A 52 -13.16 5.91 -1.54
CA LEU A 52 -13.46 4.51 -1.20
C LEU A 52 -12.48 3.54 -1.85
N ILE A 53 -12.20 3.72 -3.12
CA ILE A 53 -11.26 2.88 -3.88
C ILE A 53 -9.85 3.00 -3.28
N SER A 54 -9.40 4.23 -3.03
CA SER A 54 -8.07 4.48 -2.47
C SER A 54 -7.90 3.90 -1.07
N THR A 55 -8.89 4.04 -0.22
CA THR A 55 -8.87 3.49 1.14
C THR A 55 -8.78 1.96 1.09
N ALA A 56 -9.61 1.32 0.28
CA ALA A 56 -9.60 -0.13 0.10
C ALA A 56 -8.27 -0.61 -0.49
N PHE A 57 -7.72 0.10 -1.47
CA PHE A 57 -6.42 -0.21 -2.05
C PHE A 57 -5.30 -0.12 -1.00
N ASN A 58 -5.28 0.94 -0.20
CA ASN A 58 -4.25 1.13 0.81
C ASN A 58 -4.31 0.05 1.90
N LEU A 59 -5.50 -0.33 2.36
CA LEU A 59 -5.67 -1.41 3.31
C LEU A 59 -5.20 -2.75 2.75
N SER A 60 -5.57 -3.04 1.51
CA SER A 60 -5.16 -4.26 0.80
C SER A 60 -3.64 -4.30 0.60
N PHE A 61 -3.05 -3.17 0.25
CA PHE A 61 -1.61 -3.01 0.09
C PHE A 61 -0.87 -3.23 1.40
N GLU A 62 -1.34 -2.62 2.49
CA GLU A 62 -0.76 -2.79 3.83
C GLU A 62 -0.82 -4.25 4.29
N GLU A 63 -1.94 -4.91 4.04
CA GLU A 63 -2.10 -6.33 4.35
C GLU A 63 -1.09 -7.18 3.56
N ALA A 64 -0.98 -6.95 2.25
CA ALA A 64 -0.03 -7.66 1.40
C ALA A 64 1.42 -7.42 1.85
N MET A 65 1.77 -6.19 2.18
CA MET A 65 3.11 -5.85 2.69
C MET A 65 3.37 -6.50 4.04
N GLY A 66 2.34 -6.61 4.89
CA GLY A 66 2.43 -7.33 6.17
C GLY A 66 2.74 -8.80 5.98
N VAL A 67 2.09 -9.45 5.03
CA VAL A 67 2.35 -10.86 4.69
C VAL A 67 3.79 -11.05 4.20
N ILE A 68 4.25 -10.19 3.30
CA ILE A 68 5.63 -10.23 2.81
C ILE A 68 6.62 -10.01 3.95
N ALA A 69 6.40 -8.99 4.79
CA ALA A 69 7.28 -8.67 5.92
C ALA A 69 7.37 -9.84 6.91
N THR A 70 6.24 -10.47 7.21
CA THR A 70 6.19 -11.63 8.12
C THR A 70 6.98 -12.83 7.56
N ASN A 71 6.93 -13.03 6.25
CA ASN A 71 7.61 -14.15 5.59
C ASN A 71 9.03 -13.82 5.11
N LEU A 72 9.44 -12.56 5.22
CA LEU A 72 10.72 -12.10 4.69
C LEU A 72 11.92 -12.89 5.23
N PRO A 73 12.02 -13.22 6.54
CA PRO A 73 13.11 -14.03 7.04
C PRO A 73 13.21 -15.41 6.36
N ASN A 74 12.07 -16.08 6.17
CA ASN A 74 12.02 -17.38 5.52
C ASN A 74 12.33 -17.29 4.02
N LEU A 75 11.82 -16.26 3.35
CA LEU A 75 12.11 -16.01 1.93
C LEU A 75 13.59 -15.71 1.73
N SER A 76 14.19 -14.89 2.59
CA SER A 76 15.61 -14.56 2.54
C SER A 76 16.47 -15.80 2.74
N LYS A 77 16.12 -16.63 3.71
CA LYS A 77 16.78 -17.91 3.95
C LYS A 77 16.72 -18.82 2.73
N ARG A 78 15.53 -18.93 2.13
CA ARG A 78 15.35 -19.76 0.93
C ARG A 78 16.13 -19.26 -0.27
N LEU A 79 16.20 -17.95 -0.48
CA LEU A 79 17.03 -17.36 -1.53
C LEU A 79 18.49 -17.69 -1.34
N CYS A 80 19.01 -17.60 -0.11
CA CYS A 80 20.38 -17.96 0.19
C CYS A 80 20.64 -19.46 -0.02
N GLU A 81 19.73 -20.32 0.39
CA GLU A 81 19.82 -21.77 0.15
C GLU A 81 19.94 -22.08 -1.35
N ILE A 82 19.08 -21.48 -2.16
CA ILE A 82 19.08 -21.68 -3.62
C ILE A 82 20.39 -21.15 -4.22
N GLY A 83 20.82 -19.95 -3.82
CA GLY A 83 22.04 -19.33 -4.36
C GLY A 83 23.33 -20.05 -3.99
N LEU A 84 23.38 -20.66 -2.80
CA LEU A 84 24.58 -21.32 -2.26
C LEU A 84 24.64 -22.81 -2.55
N ASP A 85 23.53 -23.44 -2.97
CA ASP A 85 23.51 -24.85 -3.28
C ASP A 85 24.34 -25.14 -4.55
N PRO A 86 25.40 -25.97 -4.44
CA PRO A 86 26.24 -26.28 -5.61
C PRO A 86 25.48 -27.06 -6.70
N LYS A 87 24.35 -27.65 -6.38
CA LYS A 87 23.50 -28.38 -7.36
C LYS A 87 22.55 -27.46 -8.12
N THR A 88 22.39 -26.21 -7.65
CA THR A 88 21.49 -25.24 -8.31
C THR A 88 22.15 -24.78 -9.61
N LYS A 89 21.41 -24.86 -10.70
CA LYS A 89 21.89 -24.41 -12.00
C LYS A 89 22.04 -22.88 -12.02
N ALA A 90 23.01 -22.38 -12.78
CA ALA A 90 23.36 -20.95 -12.83
C ALA A 90 22.15 -20.04 -13.12
N TYR A 91 21.24 -20.48 -14.00
CA TYR A 91 20.06 -19.66 -14.33
C TYR A 91 19.10 -19.46 -13.15
N ALA A 92 19.15 -20.32 -12.13
CA ALA A 92 18.35 -20.18 -10.91
C ALA A 92 19.17 -19.57 -9.76
N ALA A 93 20.46 -19.93 -9.63
CA ALA A 93 21.34 -19.44 -8.58
C ALA A 93 21.61 -17.93 -8.71
N THR A 94 21.89 -17.44 -9.90
CA THR A 94 22.23 -16.03 -10.13
C THR A 94 21.06 -15.09 -9.77
N PRO A 95 19.82 -15.32 -10.25
CA PRO A 95 18.68 -14.49 -9.81
C PRO A 95 18.41 -14.55 -8.31
N ALA A 96 18.59 -15.71 -7.67
CA ALA A 96 18.40 -15.85 -6.23
C ALA A 96 19.41 -15.02 -5.45
N ILE A 97 20.68 -15.03 -5.82
CA ILE A 97 21.73 -14.22 -5.20
C ILE A 97 21.45 -12.74 -5.40
N LEU A 98 21.10 -12.32 -6.62
CA LEU A 98 20.76 -10.92 -6.92
C LEU A 98 19.50 -10.48 -6.15
N GLY A 99 18.51 -11.36 -6.02
CA GLY A 99 17.32 -11.10 -5.22
C GLY A 99 17.64 -10.86 -3.75
N ALA A 100 18.52 -11.67 -3.16
CA ALA A 100 18.96 -11.50 -1.77
C ALA A 100 19.68 -10.17 -1.56
N PHE A 101 20.58 -9.79 -2.48
CA PHE A 101 21.26 -8.49 -2.44
C PHE A 101 20.27 -7.33 -2.58
N SER A 102 19.28 -7.45 -3.46
CA SER A 102 18.26 -6.43 -3.67
C SER A 102 17.44 -6.17 -2.40
N VAL A 103 17.02 -7.23 -1.71
CA VAL A 103 16.31 -7.12 -0.42
C VAL A 103 17.18 -6.44 0.63
N PHE A 104 18.45 -6.80 0.71
CA PHE A 104 19.40 -6.21 1.65
C PHE A 104 19.59 -4.71 1.38
N GLN A 105 19.80 -4.32 0.13
CA GLN A 105 19.96 -2.92 -0.26
C GLN A 105 18.72 -2.09 0.06
N THR A 106 17.53 -2.62 -0.24
CA THR A 106 16.26 -1.95 0.07
C THR A 106 16.12 -1.74 1.58
N GLY A 107 16.44 -2.74 2.38
CA GLY A 107 16.40 -2.63 3.83
C GLY A 107 17.35 -1.58 4.39
N LEU A 108 18.56 -1.47 3.83
CA LEU A 108 19.52 -0.43 4.22
C LEU A 108 19.04 0.97 3.88
N VAL A 109 18.51 1.16 2.68
CA VAL A 109 17.97 2.46 2.24
C VAL A 109 16.81 2.88 3.14
N ASP A 110 15.92 1.96 3.47
CA ASP A 110 14.80 2.25 4.37
C ASP A 110 15.26 2.68 5.76
N ARG A 111 16.28 2.02 6.30
CA ARG A 111 16.87 2.42 7.59
C ARG A 111 17.48 3.80 7.55
N GLU A 112 18.22 4.11 6.50
CA GLU A 112 18.83 5.43 6.32
C GLU A 112 17.77 6.51 6.17
N ASN A 113 16.72 6.24 5.40
CA ASN A 113 15.62 7.17 5.19
C ASN A 113 14.86 7.44 6.49
N LYS A 114 14.59 6.40 7.28
CA LYS A 114 13.96 6.56 8.61
C LYS A 114 14.83 7.40 9.54
N ALA A 115 16.13 7.14 9.57
CA ALA A 115 17.06 7.89 10.40
C ALA A 115 17.10 9.37 9.99
N LYS A 116 17.13 9.66 8.70
CA LYS A 116 17.08 11.04 8.16
C LYS A 116 15.76 11.72 8.49
N LEU A 117 14.66 11.01 8.36
CA LEU A 117 13.34 11.55 8.67
C LEU A 117 13.22 11.88 10.17
N ASN A 118 13.66 11.00 11.04
CA ASN A 118 13.67 11.24 12.49
C ASN A 118 14.49 12.46 12.88
N LYS A 119 15.67 12.62 12.28
CA LYS A 119 16.53 13.81 12.51
C LYS A 119 15.83 15.09 12.05
N LEU A 120 15.14 15.04 10.92
CA LEU A 120 14.41 16.19 10.39
C LEU A 120 13.25 16.57 11.31
N VAL A 121 12.50 15.59 11.80
CA VAL A 121 11.40 15.82 12.75
C VAL A 121 11.93 16.45 14.04
N GLU A 122 13.01 15.92 14.61
CA GLU A 122 13.64 16.50 15.81
C GLU A 122 14.09 17.95 15.60
N HIS A 123 14.64 18.25 14.41
CA HIS A 123 15.07 19.59 14.06
C HIS A 123 13.89 20.55 13.98
N ILE A 124 12.79 20.13 13.35
CA ILE A 124 11.56 20.94 13.25
C ILE A 124 10.99 21.21 14.64
N GLU A 125 10.88 20.21 15.49
CA GLU A 125 10.38 20.33 16.85
C GLU A 125 11.21 21.33 17.67
N ARG A 126 12.53 21.28 17.53
CA ARG A 126 13.43 22.22 18.19
C ARG A 126 13.21 23.66 17.70
N LEU A 127 13.06 23.87 16.39
CA LEU A 127 12.78 25.19 15.83
C LEU A 127 11.44 25.73 16.28
N GLU A 128 10.41 24.89 16.37
CA GLU A 128 9.10 25.29 16.89
C GLU A 128 9.19 25.70 18.36
N GLY A 129 9.95 24.97 19.16
CA GLY A 129 10.20 25.32 20.55
C GLY A 129 10.91 26.66 20.71
N GLU A 130 11.90 26.95 19.88
CA GLU A 130 12.59 28.25 19.86
C GLU A 130 11.64 29.37 19.45
N ASN A 131 10.81 29.17 18.45
CA ASN A 131 9.84 30.17 18.01
C ASN A 131 8.78 30.45 19.09
N SER A 132 8.32 29.42 19.81
CA SER A 132 7.39 29.59 20.93
C SER A 132 8.02 30.46 22.03
N GLY A 133 9.30 30.29 22.31
CA GLY A 133 10.01 31.10 23.28
C GLY A 133 10.13 32.58 22.86
N ILE A 134 10.21 32.86 21.56
CA ILE A 134 10.28 34.23 21.02
C ILE A 134 8.90 34.91 21.09
N ILE A 135 7.83 34.17 20.89
CA ILE A 135 6.46 34.73 20.90
C ILE A 135 6.00 35.11 22.31
N ASP A 136 6.52 34.47 23.34
CA ASP A 136 6.14 34.70 24.73
C ASP A 136 6.77 35.97 25.34
N ILE A 137 7.53 36.71 24.56
CA ILE A 137 8.06 37.98 24.94
C ILE A 137 7.05 39.10 24.60
#